data_4cbc54f6fd9367e5da312c7344754f9b
#
_entry.id   4cbc54f6fd9367e5da312c7344754f9b
#
_cell.length_a   1.000
_cell.length_b   1.000
_cell.length_c   1.000
_cell.angle_alpha   90.00
_cell.angle_beta   90.00
_cell.angle_gamma   90.00
#
_symmetry.space_group_name_H-M   'P 1'
#
loop_
_entity.id
_entity.type
_entity.pdbx_description
1 polymer ?
#
loop_
_entity_poly.entity_id
_entity_poly.type
_entity_poly.pdbx_seq_one_letter_code
_entity_poly.pdbx_strand_id
1 'polypeptide(L)'
;MTENDAQQEGLDAAEEEIDEEPAEGAGPAAEPTEDVEPADVEAAEAEAEAEEDDGPTLDDDVMSDEEADLLIPVEDYLGAGVHIGTQQKTADMERFIHRVRTDGLYVLDVSKTDGRIRTAADFLANYAPEQILVTSSRQYGRFPAEKFAEAVGARARTGRFIPGTLTNPKYAGYIEPDVVVVTDPIGDAQAVKEAITVGIPVIAMCDSNNQTSNVDLVVPTNNKGRKALSV
;
A
#
# COMPACT_ATOMS: atom_id res chain seq x y z
N MET A 1 39.38 10.75 -55.02
CA MET A 1 38.68 11.87 -55.58
C MET A 1 37.37 11.98 -54.83
N THR A 2 37.10 12.87 -54.05
CA THR A 2 37.47 14.22 -53.60
C THR A 2 36.77 14.38 -52.25
N GLU A 3 37.50 14.67 -51.19
CA GLU A 3 37.60 16.00 -50.60
C GLU A 3 36.27 16.58 -50.13
N ASN A 4 36.09 16.72 -48.83
CA ASN A 4 36.32 17.90 -48.02
C ASN A 4 36.05 17.52 -46.57
N ASP A 5 36.94 17.44 -45.75
CA ASP A 5 37.78 18.28 -44.87
C ASP A 5 37.16 19.63 -44.45
N ALA A 6 37.25 19.82 -43.13
CA ALA A 6 37.32 21.06 -42.36
C ALA A 6 36.01 21.79 -42.05
N GLN A 7 35.65 21.83 -40.82
CA GLN A 7 35.97 22.96 -39.97
C GLN A 7 35.66 22.67 -38.49
N GLN A 8 36.74 22.50 -37.78
CA GLN A 8 36.92 22.80 -36.37
C GLN A 8 37.01 24.33 -36.25
N GLU A 9 36.47 24.87 -35.19
CA GLU A 9 36.73 26.07 -34.44
C GLU A 9 35.43 26.38 -33.67
N GLY A 10 35.32 26.37 -32.38
CA GLY A 10 36.10 26.99 -31.34
C GLY A 10 35.25 28.10 -30.76
N LEU A 11 35.03 28.10 -29.46
CA LEU A 11 34.70 29.24 -28.61
C LEU A 11 34.19 28.66 -27.30
N ASP A 12 35.04 28.47 -26.32
CA ASP A 12 35.54 29.43 -25.32
C ASP A 12 34.46 30.00 -24.39
N ALA A 13 34.60 29.55 -23.19
CA ALA A 13 34.51 30.21 -21.87
C ALA A 13 33.51 31.36 -21.68
N ALA A 14 32.66 31.19 -20.71
CA ALA A 14 32.30 32.24 -19.77
C ALA A 14 32.00 31.59 -18.40
N GLU A 15 33.00 31.61 -17.56
CA GLU A 15 32.88 31.54 -16.12
C GLU A 15 32.32 32.90 -15.68
N GLU A 16 31.17 32.91 -15.01
CA GLU A 16 30.75 34.04 -14.17
C GLU A 16 30.73 33.58 -12.73
N GLU A 17 31.77 34.00 -12.03
CA GLU A 17 31.84 34.11 -10.58
C GLU A 17 30.74 35.08 -10.12
N ILE A 18 29.98 34.70 -9.12
CA ILE A 18 29.17 35.62 -8.33
C ILE A 18 29.66 35.54 -6.90
N ASP A 19 30.22 36.68 -6.50
CA ASP A 19 30.77 37.07 -5.21
C ASP A 19 29.85 36.74 -4.02
N GLU A 20 30.47 36.24 -2.97
CA GLU A 20 30.03 36.30 -1.58
C GLU A 20 30.23 37.70 -1.05
N GLU A 21 29.23 38.27 -0.38
CA GLU A 21 29.45 39.16 0.75
C GLU A 21 28.38 39.04 1.82
N PRO A 22 28.77 39.10 3.11
CA PRO A 22 27.92 38.77 4.25
C PRO A 22 27.31 40.04 4.87
N ALA A 23 26.06 39.93 5.34
CA ALA A 23 25.48 40.94 6.20
C ALA A 23 25.37 40.44 7.64
N GLU A 24 26.21 40.98 8.47
CA GLU A 24 26.10 41.01 9.93
C GLU A 24 24.87 41.80 10.39
N GLY A 25 24.22 41.29 11.41
CA GLY A 25 23.21 42.04 12.15
C GLY A 25 23.00 41.45 13.55
N ALA A 26 23.83 41.93 14.46
CA ALA A 26 23.87 41.56 15.87
C ALA A 26 22.74 42.13 16.72
N GLY A 27 22.29 41.35 17.70
CA GLY A 27 21.96 41.68 19.06
C GLY A 27 20.50 41.91 19.43
N PRO A 28 20.13 41.93 20.71
CA PRO A 28 20.92 41.54 21.87
C PRO A 28 20.30 40.49 22.78
N ALA A 29 21.12 39.99 23.65
CA ALA A 29 20.85 39.12 24.78
C ALA A 29 19.84 39.71 25.79
N ALA A 30 19.03 38.87 26.38
CA ALA A 30 18.44 39.10 27.69
C ALA A 30 18.57 37.81 28.52
N GLU A 31 19.28 37.96 29.59
CA GLU A 31 19.55 36.99 30.67
C GLU A 31 18.36 36.88 31.66
N PRO A 32 18.47 36.03 32.68
CA PRO A 32 17.45 35.12 33.15
C PRO A 32 16.73 35.61 34.39
N THR A 33 15.52 35.16 34.60
CA THR A 33 14.84 35.25 35.93
C THR A 33 14.07 33.95 36.14
N GLU A 34 14.43 33.35 37.12
CA GLU A 34 14.06 33.15 38.52
C GLU A 34 13.38 31.78 38.77
N ASP A 35 13.98 31.13 39.68
CA ASP A 35 13.55 29.96 40.46
C ASP A 35 12.06 29.91 40.77
N VAL A 36 11.40 28.83 40.38
CA VAL A 36 10.14 28.39 41.00
C VAL A 36 10.38 27.05 41.63
N GLU A 37 10.25 27.05 42.97
CA GLU A 37 10.42 25.92 43.88
C GLU A 37 9.46 24.77 43.56
N PRO A 38 9.81 23.51 43.86
CA PRO A 38 9.00 22.33 43.60
C PRO A 38 8.11 22.03 44.81
N ALA A 39 6.90 22.58 44.83
CA ALA A 39 5.96 22.34 45.92
C ALA A 39 4.50 22.13 45.52
N ASP A 40 4.13 21.99 44.28
CA ASP A 40 2.72 21.80 43.86
C ASP A 40 2.49 20.66 42.87
N VAL A 41 3.30 19.59 42.91
CA VAL A 41 3.14 18.41 41.98
C VAL A 41 2.45 17.21 42.67
N GLU A 42 2.15 17.29 43.99
CA GLU A 42 1.52 16.15 44.72
C GLU A 42 -0.01 16.24 44.89
N ALA A 43 -0.67 17.26 44.33
CA ALA A 43 -2.13 17.40 44.48
C ALA A 43 -2.91 17.12 43.14
N ALA A 44 -2.25 16.77 42.08
CA ALA A 44 -2.89 16.50 40.77
C ALA A 44 -2.94 15.00 40.36
N GLU A 45 -2.41 14.10 41.20
CA GLU A 45 -2.42 12.65 40.93
C GLU A 45 -3.54 11.87 41.65
N ALA A 46 -4.47 12.52 42.33
CA ALA A 46 -5.52 11.85 43.10
C ALA A 46 -6.95 11.97 42.55
N GLU A 47 -7.17 12.55 41.36
CA GLU A 47 -8.51 12.66 40.73
C GLU A 47 -8.58 12.10 39.30
N ALA A 48 -7.68 11.22 38.94
CA ALA A 48 -7.69 10.54 37.62
C ALA A 48 -8.04 9.05 37.72
N GLU A 49 -8.74 8.63 38.74
CA GLU A 49 -9.34 7.29 38.78
C GLU A 49 -10.87 7.43 38.85
N ALA A 50 -11.51 7.14 37.74
CA ALA A 50 -12.89 6.79 37.47
C ALA A 50 -13.62 7.74 36.49
N GLU A 51 -13.16 7.82 35.28
CA GLU A 51 -14.08 7.85 34.13
C GLU A 51 -13.72 6.63 33.28
N GLU A 52 -14.46 5.53 33.48
CA GLU A 52 -14.56 4.50 32.44
C GLU A 52 -15.14 5.21 31.25
N ASP A 53 -14.22 5.55 30.31
CA ASP A 53 -14.55 6.05 29.00
C ASP A 53 -15.25 4.90 28.25
N ASP A 54 -16.58 4.89 28.32
CA ASP A 54 -17.48 4.09 27.48
C ASP A 54 -17.49 4.70 26.06
N GLY A 55 -16.30 5.04 25.57
CA GLY A 55 -16.07 5.36 24.18
C GLY A 55 -16.14 4.07 23.35
N PRO A 56 -16.57 4.14 22.08
CA PRO A 56 -16.67 2.98 21.22
C PRO A 56 -15.36 2.21 21.23
N THR A 57 -15.41 0.93 21.58
CA THR A 57 -14.24 0.06 21.60
C THR A 57 -13.60 0.05 20.21
N LEU A 58 -12.29 -0.18 20.11
CA LEU A 58 -11.58 -0.20 18.84
C LEU A 58 -12.20 -1.18 17.84
N ASP A 59 -12.93 -2.17 18.32
CA ASP A 59 -13.63 -3.19 17.55
C ASP A 59 -14.88 -2.60 16.85
N ASP A 60 -15.66 -1.75 17.54
CA ASP A 60 -16.83 -1.05 16.96
C ASP A 60 -16.41 -0.06 15.86
N ASP A 61 -15.16 0.36 15.89
CA ASP A 61 -14.59 1.34 14.97
C ASP A 61 -14.23 0.77 13.59
N VAL A 62 -14.22 -0.55 13.42
CA VAL A 62 -13.68 -1.21 12.22
C VAL A 62 -14.54 -2.33 11.66
N MET A 63 -15.61 -2.70 12.36
CA MET A 63 -16.51 -3.78 11.98
C MET A 63 -17.95 -3.29 11.88
N SER A 64 -18.69 -3.80 10.92
CA SER A 64 -20.15 -3.74 10.92
C SER A 64 -20.66 -4.66 12.04
N ASP A 65 -21.74 -4.26 12.74
CA ASP A 65 -22.37 -4.84 13.96
C ASP A 65 -22.63 -6.36 13.96
N GLU A 66 -22.07 -7.14 13.08
CA GLU A 66 -22.14 -8.59 13.06
C GLU A 66 -20.87 -9.15 13.74
N GLU A 67 -21.04 -9.90 14.83
CA GLU A 67 -20.00 -10.76 15.43
C GLU A 67 -19.56 -11.77 14.36
N ALA A 68 -18.63 -11.35 13.51
CA ALA A 68 -18.14 -12.18 12.42
C ALA A 68 -17.16 -13.21 13.00
N ASP A 69 -17.41 -14.50 12.69
CA ASP A 69 -16.40 -15.55 12.85
C ASP A 69 -15.25 -15.26 11.87
N LEU A 70 -14.24 -14.52 12.32
CA LEU A 70 -13.09 -14.10 11.50
C LEU A 70 -12.07 -15.22 11.41
N LEU A 71 -11.33 -15.26 10.29
CA LEU A 71 -10.20 -16.18 10.07
C LEU A 71 -9.07 -15.93 11.06
N ILE A 72 -8.87 -14.67 11.42
CA ILE A 72 -7.79 -14.20 12.29
C ILE A 72 -8.42 -13.27 13.31
N PRO A 73 -7.91 -13.20 14.56
CA PRO A 73 -8.38 -12.27 15.56
C PRO A 73 -8.36 -10.81 15.06
N VAL A 74 -9.37 -10.04 15.43
CA VAL A 74 -9.50 -8.62 15.02
C VAL A 74 -8.25 -7.82 15.38
N GLU A 75 -7.67 -8.10 16.55
CA GLU A 75 -6.46 -7.45 17.05
C GLU A 75 -5.27 -7.58 16.06
N ASP A 76 -5.15 -8.72 15.39
CA ASP A 76 -4.08 -8.95 14.41
C ASP A 76 -4.33 -8.15 13.13
N TYR A 77 -5.58 -8.07 12.64
CA TYR A 77 -5.94 -7.20 11.51
C TYR A 77 -5.66 -5.73 11.83
N LEU A 78 -6.02 -5.29 13.04
CA LEU A 78 -5.80 -3.91 13.50
C LEU A 78 -4.31 -3.62 13.68
N GLY A 79 -3.58 -4.51 14.34
CA GLY A 79 -2.14 -4.38 14.59
C GLY A 79 -1.29 -4.38 13.32
N ALA A 80 -1.74 -5.08 12.29
CA ALA A 80 -1.12 -5.05 10.96
C ALA A 80 -1.52 -3.82 10.14
N GLY A 81 -2.60 -3.12 10.49
CA GLY A 81 -3.10 -1.96 9.78
C GLY A 81 -3.79 -2.29 8.46
N VAL A 82 -4.44 -3.46 8.36
CA VAL A 82 -5.19 -3.92 7.18
C VAL A 82 -6.35 -2.97 6.85
N HIS A 83 -7.00 -2.45 7.88
CA HIS A 83 -8.14 -1.53 7.82
C HIS A 83 -7.79 -0.10 7.40
N ILE A 84 -6.52 0.29 7.40
CA ILE A 84 -6.10 1.67 7.15
C ILE A 84 -6.01 1.92 5.64
N GLY A 85 -6.95 2.67 5.10
CA GLY A 85 -6.92 3.12 3.72
C GLY A 85 -6.19 4.45 3.53
N THR A 86 -6.42 5.10 2.40
CA THR A 86 -5.83 6.41 2.06
C THR A 86 -6.83 7.55 2.28
N GLN A 87 -6.37 8.80 2.06
CA GLN A 87 -7.25 9.99 2.06
C GLN A 87 -8.10 10.13 0.79
N GLN A 88 -7.89 9.26 -0.18
CA GLN A 88 -8.65 9.23 -1.42
C GLN A 88 -9.53 7.98 -1.46
N LYS A 89 -10.73 8.12 -2.01
CA LYS A 89 -11.62 6.99 -2.28
C LYS A 89 -12.05 6.98 -3.74
N THR A 90 -12.36 5.82 -4.25
CA THR A 90 -13.07 5.63 -5.51
C THR A 90 -14.52 5.23 -5.24
N ALA A 91 -15.40 5.45 -6.21
CA ALA A 91 -16.79 5.03 -6.10
C ALA A 91 -16.91 3.49 -5.94
N ASP A 92 -16.03 2.75 -6.59
CA ASP A 92 -16.01 1.29 -6.55
C ASP A 92 -15.70 0.73 -5.16
N MET A 93 -14.80 1.41 -4.43
CA MET A 93 -14.37 1.01 -3.10
C MET A 93 -15.25 1.54 -1.97
N GLU A 94 -16.19 2.45 -2.24
CA GLU A 94 -17.07 3.05 -1.23
C GLU A 94 -17.84 2.00 -0.41
N ARG A 95 -18.27 0.92 -1.05
CA ARG A 95 -18.99 -0.20 -0.41
C ARG A 95 -18.17 -0.98 0.63
N PHE A 96 -16.83 -0.84 0.60
CA PHE A 96 -15.91 -1.50 1.52
C PHE A 96 -15.39 -0.57 2.61
N ILE A 97 -15.75 0.72 2.55
CA ILE A 97 -15.36 1.70 3.55
C ILE A 97 -16.37 1.63 4.69
N HIS A 98 -15.86 1.51 5.93
CA HIS A 98 -16.64 1.57 7.14
C HIS A 98 -16.88 3.02 7.57
N ARG A 99 -15.82 3.81 7.74
CA ARG A 99 -15.88 5.21 8.17
C ARG A 99 -14.68 6.03 7.68
N VAL A 100 -14.74 7.33 7.99
CA VAL A 100 -13.63 8.27 7.76
C VAL A 100 -13.11 8.75 9.11
N ARG A 101 -11.82 8.64 9.36
CA ARG A 101 -11.16 9.16 10.55
C ARG A 101 -11.06 10.69 10.52
N THR A 102 -10.81 11.29 11.69
CA THR A 102 -10.65 12.75 11.84
C THR A 102 -9.45 13.30 11.06
N ASP A 103 -8.44 12.47 10.78
CA ASP A 103 -7.28 12.78 9.95
C ASP A 103 -7.56 12.67 8.44
N GLY A 104 -8.79 12.34 8.05
CA GLY A 104 -9.22 12.22 6.66
C GLY A 104 -8.88 10.88 6.01
N LEU A 105 -8.35 9.90 6.76
CA LEU A 105 -8.11 8.56 6.25
C LEU A 105 -9.41 7.74 6.22
N TYR A 106 -9.60 7.00 5.15
CA TYR A 106 -10.70 6.05 5.03
C TYR A 106 -10.34 4.76 5.76
N VAL A 107 -11.28 4.24 6.53
CA VAL A 107 -11.15 2.96 7.25
C VAL A 107 -11.93 1.92 6.47
N LEU A 108 -11.24 0.84 6.10
CA LEU A 108 -11.84 -0.32 5.44
C LEU A 108 -12.49 -1.24 6.47
N ASP A 109 -13.59 -1.86 6.09
CA ASP A 109 -14.34 -2.80 6.91
C ASP A 109 -13.64 -4.17 6.95
N VAL A 110 -13.17 -4.56 8.12
CA VAL A 110 -12.42 -5.81 8.33
C VAL A 110 -13.29 -7.04 8.09
N SER A 111 -14.58 -7.00 8.44
CA SER A 111 -15.52 -8.12 8.19
C SER A 111 -15.65 -8.39 6.69
N LYS A 112 -15.71 -7.32 5.88
CA LYS A 112 -15.75 -7.45 4.42
C LYS A 112 -14.42 -7.93 3.86
N THR A 113 -13.30 -7.53 4.45
CA THR A 113 -11.98 -8.04 4.08
C THR A 113 -11.90 -9.54 4.29
N ASP A 114 -12.25 -10.02 5.48
CA ASP A 114 -12.27 -11.45 5.82
C ASP A 114 -13.19 -12.26 4.91
N GLY A 115 -14.42 -11.80 4.72
CA GLY A 115 -15.37 -12.45 3.82
C GLY A 115 -14.88 -12.53 2.37
N ARG A 116 -14.14 -11.52 1.91
CA ARG A 116 -13.54 -11.53 0.57
C ARG A 116 -12.31 -12.42 0.47
N ILE A 117 -11.52 -12.53 1.54
CA ILE A 117 -10.42 -13.50 1.61
C ILE A 117 -10.96 -14.91 1.53
N ARG A 118 -12.02 -15.26 2.27
CA ARG A 118 -12.69 -16.57 2.17
C ARG A 118 -13.17 -16.86 0.75
N THR A 119 -13.85 -15.90 0.13
CA THR A 119 -14.31 -16.03 -1.26
C THR A 119 -13.14 -16.23 -2.23
N ALA A 120 -12.03 -15.51 -2.05
CA ALA A 120 -10.84 -15.66 -2.88
C ALA A 120 -10.18 -17.02 -2.68
N ALA A 121 -10.11 -17.51 -1.44
CA ALA A 121 -9.59 -18.84 -1.13
C ALA A 121 -10.42 -19.95 -1.78
N ASP A 122 -11.74 -19.89 -1.65
CA ASP A 122 -12.66 -20.84 -2.28
C ASP A 122 -12.56 -20.82 -3.81
N PHE A 123 -12.39 -19.66 -4.40
CA PHE A 123 -12.19 -19.52 -5.83
C PHE A 123 -10.86 -20.11 -6.27
N LEU A 124 -9.76 -19.77 -5.59
CA LEU A 124 -8.42 -20.29 -5.90
C LEU A 124 -8.31 -21.81 -5.70
N ALA A 125 -9.05 -22.38 -4.76
CA ALA A 125 -9.08 -23.82 -4.51
C ALA A 125 -9.55 -24.66 -5.73
N ASN A 126 -10.22 -24.04 -6.69
CA ASN A 126 -10.65 -24.70 -7.92
C ASN A 126 -9.54 -24.83 -8.98
N TYR A 127 -8.39 -24.20 -8.77
CA TYR A 127 -7.28 -24.21 -9.71
C TYR A 127 -6.12 -25.06 -9.20
N ALA A 128 -5.38 -25.68 -10.11
CA ALA A 128 -4.13 -26.32 -9.72
C ALA A 128 -3.10 -25.23 -9.31
N PRO A 129 -2.29 -25.48 -8.28
CA PRO A 129 -1.32 -24.46 -7.79
C PRO A 129 -0.45 -23.86 -8.90
N GLU A 130 -0.01 -24.67 -9.84
CA GLU A 130 0.83 -24.24 -10.97
C GLU A 130 0.12 -23.30 -11.95
N GLN A 131 -1.22 -23.25 -11.91
CA GLN A 131 -2.05 -22.39 -12.76
C GLN A 131 -2.31 -21.02 -12.12
N ILE A 132 -1.92 -20.83 -10.86
CA ILE A 132 -2.07 -19.59 -10.12
C ILE A 132 -0.79 -18.77 -10.30
N LEU A 133 -0.93 -17.53 -10.76
CA LEU A 133 0.16 -16.57 -10.84
C LEU A 133 -0.06 -15.43 -9.86
N VAL A 134 0.91 -15.20 -8.99
CA VAL A 134 0.89 -14.07 -8.05
C VAL A 134 1.85 -13.00 -8.53
N THR A 135 1.39 -11.75 -8.62
CA THR A 135 2.22 -10.62 -9.07
C THR A 135 2.32 -9.53 -8.02
N SER A 136 3.51 -8.95 -7.89
CA SER A 136 3.76 -7.78 -7.06
C SER A 136 4.94 -6.99 -7.57
N SER A 137 4.69 -5.81 -8.10
CA SER A 137 5.76 -4.88 -8.51
C SER A 137 6.24 -4.02 -7.34
N ARG A 138 5.36 -3.71 -6.38
CA ARG A 138 5.73 -2.93 -5.21
C ARG A 138 6.69 -3.68 -4.29
N GLN A 139 7.70 -2.97 -3.80
CA GLN A 139 8.74 -3.54 -2.92
C GLN A 139 8.15 -4.22 -1.67
N TYR A 140 7.11 -3.63 -1.08
CA TYR A 140 6.50 -4.16 0.15
C TYR A 140 5.67 -5.42 -0.07
N GLY A 141 5.12 -5.61 -1.26
CA GLY A 141 4.32 -6.77 -1.61
C GLY A 141 5.13 -7.97 -2.15
N ARG A 142 6.41 -7.78 -2.51
CA ARG A 142 7.21 -8.85 -3.13
C ARG A 142 7.38 -10.06 -2.22
N PHE A 143 7.87 -9.83 -1.01
CA PHE A 143 8.11 -10.90 -0.07
C PHE A 143 6.82 -11.63 0.35
N PRO A 144 5.71 -10.96 0.72
CA PRO A 144 4.43 -11.63 0.95
C PRO A 144 3.94 -12.43 -0.25
N ALA A 145 4.04 -11.88 -1.48
CA ALA A 145 3.64 -12.58 -2.70
C ALA A 145 4.46 -13.87 -2.95
N GLU A 146 5.77 -13.82 -2.71
CA GLU A 146 6.66 -14.99 -2.80
C GLU A 146 6.31 -16.04 -1.74
N LYS A 147 6.05 -15.61 -0.49
CA LYS A 147 5.67 -16.52 0.59
C LYS A 147 4.30 -17.15 0.38
N PHE A 148 3.34 -16.40 -0.11
CA PHE A 148 2.04 -16.93 -0.50
C PHE A 148 2.19 -17.99 -1.61
N ALA A 149 2.95 -17.66 -2.65
CA ALA A 149 3.18 -18.58 -3.76
C ALA A 149 3.91 -19.86 -3.30
N GLU A 150 4.89 -19.74 -2.41
CA GLU A 150 5.59 -20.89 -1.81
C GLU A 150 4.64 -21.78 -0.98
N ALA A 151 3.77 -21.15 -0.16
CA ALA A 151 2.83 -21.88 0.69
C ALA A 151 1.76 -22.63 -0.10
N VAL A 152 1.25 -22.02 -1.18
CA VAL A 152 0.20 -22.60 -2.03
C VAL A 152 0.78 -23.51 -3.11
N GLY A 153 2.05 -23.37 -3.47
CA GLY A 153 2.69 -24.03 -4.61
C GLY A 153 2.45 -23.27 -5.93
N ALA A 154 2.05 -21.99 -5.87
CA ALA A 154 1.76 -21.14 -7.01
C ALA A 154 3.04 -20.57 -7.64
N ARG A 155 2.89 -19.89 -8.78
CA ARG A 155 3.98 -19.15 -9.43
C ARG A 155 3.99 -17.71 -8.96
N ALA A 156 5.17 -17.16 -8.66
CA ALA A 156 5.33 -15.75 -8.32
C ALA A 156 6.08 -14.97 -9.40
N ARG A 157 5.62 -13.76 -9.68
CA ARG A 157 6.34 -12.75 -10.46
C ARG A 157 6.44 -11.47 -9.65
N THR A 158 7.55 -11.32 -8.97
CA THR A 158 7.84 -10.16 -8.13
C THR A 158 8.79 -9.19 -8.84
N GLY A 159 8.59 -7.89 -8.58
CA GLY A 159 9.33 -6.84 -9.24
C GLY A 159 8.67 -6.36 -10.54
N ARG A 160 9.46 -5.77 -11.45
CA ARG A 160 8.93 -5.22 -12.70
C ARG A 160 8.27 -6.31 -13.55
N PHE A 161 6.99 -6.15 -13.82
CA PHE A 161 6.28 -7.00 -14.76
C PHE A 161 6.68 -6.64 -16.21
N ILE A 162 7.25 -7.58 -16.94
CA ILE A 162 7.73 -7.35 -18.30
C ILE A 162 6.57 -7.55 -19.27
N PRO A 163 6.28 -6.57 -20.15
CA PRO A 163 5.27 -6.72 -21.16
C PRO A 163 5.49 -7.96 -22.04
N GLY A 164 4.42 -8.70 -22.32
CA GLY A 164 4.48 -9.95 -23.06
C GLY A 164 4.62 -11.21 -22.19
N THR A 165 4.63 -11.06 -20.86
CA THR A 165 4.71 -12.22 -19.96
C THR A 165 3.49 -13.14 -20.09
N LEU A 166 2.29 -12.60 -20.30
CA LEU A 166 1.06 -13.37 -20.51
C LEU A 166 0.61 -13.41 -21.98
N THR A 167 1.10 -12.48 -22.81
CA THR A 167 0.57 -12.26 -24.16
C THR A 167 1.49 -12.71 -25.28
N ASN A 168 2.79 -12.92 -25.02
CA ASN A 168 3.76 -13.26 -26.05
C ASN A 168 4.40 -14.63 -25.85
N PRO A 169 3.94 -15.70 -26.53
CA PRO A 169 4.50 -17.06 -26.40
C PRO A 169 5.98 -17.18 -26.80
N LYS A 170 6.53 -16.21 -27.55
CA LYS A 170 7.95 -16.20 -27.94
C LYS A 170 8.87 -15.60 -26.88
N TYR A 171 8.30 -15.00 -25.83
CA TYR A 171 9.07 -14.44 -24.73
C TYR A 171 9.59 -15.57 -23.82
N ALA A 172 10.88 -15.54 -23.47
CA ALA A 172 11.49 -16.57 -22.62
C ALA A 172 10.88 -16.68 -21.21
N GLY A 173 10.23 -15.61 -20.74
CA GLY A 173 9.52 -15.56 -19.45
C GLY A 173 8.02 -15.71 -19.56
N TYR A 174 7.50 -16.18 -20.71
CA TYR A 174 6.07 -16.40 -20.94
C TYR A 174 5.47 -17.40 -19.98
N ILE A 175 4.28 -17.11 -19.47
CA ILE A 175 3.52 -17.96 -18.57
C ILE A 175 2.05 -17.94 -18.99
N GLU A 176 1.40 -19.09 -18.95
CA GLU A 176 -0.06 -19.28 -19.13
C GLU A 176 -0.68 -19.70 -17.79
N PRO A 177 -1.08 -18.76 -16.93
CA PRO A 177 -1.87 -19.06 -15.75
C PRO A 177 -3.36 -19.05 -16.08
N ASP A 178 -4.17 -19.72 -15.27
CA ASP A 178 -5.63 -19.68 -15.37
C ASP A 178 -6.23 -18.61 -14.44
N VAL A 179 -5.46 -18.12 -13.47
CA VAL A 179 -5.85 -17.02 -12.58
C VAL A 179 -4.64 -16.19 -12.18
N VAL A 180 -4.84 -14.87 -12.07
CA VAL A 180 -3.80 -13.92 -11.63
C VAL A 180 -4.23 -13.26 -10.33
N VAL A 181 -3.36 -13.31 -9.33
CA VAL A 181 -3.50 -12.58 -8.06
C VAL A 181 -2.56 -11.39 -8.06
N VAL A 182 -3.10 -10.20 -7.85
CA VAL A 182 -2.38 -8.93 -7.93
C VAL A 182 -2.39 -8.24 -6.58
N THR A 183 -1.23 -7.84 -6.09
CA THR A 183 -1.13 -7.15 -4.78
C THR A 183 -1.54 -5.67 -4.85
N ASP A 184 -1.41 -5.02 -6.00
CA ASP A 184 -1.84 -3.64 -6.21
C ASP A 184 -2.18 -3.38 -7.67
N PRO A 185 -3.47 -3.18 -8.03
CA PRO A 185 -3.88 -2.92 -9.42
C PRO A 185 -3.22 -1.71 -10.06
N ILE A 186 -2.84 -0.69 -9.27
CA ILE A 186 -2.15 0.49 -9.80
C ILE A 186 -0.68 0.16 -10.09
N GLY A 187 0.00 -0.51 -9.16
CA GLY A 187 1.40 -0.88 -9.32
C GLY A 187 1.61 -1.96 -10.39
N ASP A 188 0.69 -2.90 -10.48
CA ASP A 188 0.72 -4.06 -11.38
C ASP A 188 -0.19 -3.89 -12.60
N ALA A 189 -0.47 -2.65 -13.01
CA ALA A 189 -1.39 -2.34 -14.10
C ALA A 189 -1.05 -3.06 -15.42
N GLN A 190 0.22 -3.35 -15.67
CA GLN A 190 0.64 -4.11 -16.86
C GLN A 190 0.17 -5.57 -16.79
N ALA A 191 0.29 -6.22 -15.61
CA ALA A 191 -0.19 -7.59 -15.41
C ALA A 191 -1.70 -7.68 -15.58
N VAL A 192 -2.43 -6.74 -14.97
CA VAL A 192 -3.89 -6.63 -15.10
C VAL A 192 -4.31 -6.46 -16.56
N LYS A 193 -3.65 -5.54 -17.29
CA LYS A 193 -3.95 -5.30 -18.70
C LYS A 193 -3.72 -6.53 -19.57
N GLU A 194 -2.63 -7.26 -19.35
CA GLU A 194 -2.36 -8.48 -20.11
C GLU A 194 -3.32 -9.61 -19.74
N ALA A 195 -3.65 -9.79 -18.46
CA ALA A 195 -4.62 -10.78 -18.03
C ALA A 195 -5.99 -10.59 -18.71
N ILE A 196 -6.48 -9.35 -18.75
CA ILE A 196 -7.72 -9.00 -19.46
C ILE A 196 -7.61 -9.29 -20.96
N THR A 197 -6.49 -8.94 -21.58
CA THR A 197 -6.28 -9.17 -23.02
C THR A 197 -6.35 -10.65 -23.38
N VAL A 198 -5.89 -11.51 -22.49
CA VAL A 198 -5.91 -12.98 -22.68
C VAL A 198 -7.21 -13.61 -22.16
N GLY A 199 -7.97 -12.88 -21.32
CA GLY A 199 -9.23 -13.36 -20.72
C GLY A 199 -9.04 -14.18 -19.45
N ILE A 200 -7.96 -13.91 -18.70
CA ILE A 200 -7.64 -14.56 -17.44
C ILE A 200 -8.27 -13.76 -16.28
N PRO A 201 -9.01 -14.40 -15.35
CA PRO A 201 -9.59 -13.73 -14.21
C PRO A 201 -8.53 -13.15 -13.25
N VAL A 202 -8.84 -11.96 -12.72
CA VAL A 202 -7.95 -11.19 -11.85
C VAL A 202 -8.55 -11.04 -10.46
N ILE A 203 -7.84 -11.52 -9.45
CA ILE A 203 -8.08 -11.22 -8.04
C ILE A 203 -7.11 -10.12 -7.62
N ALA A 204 -7.60 -9.06 -6.99
CA ALA A 204 -6.71 -7.98 -6.59
C ALA A 204 -6.96 -7.51 -5.15
N MET A 205 -5.86 -7.23 -4.44
CA MET A 205 -5.86 -6.52 -3.18
C MET A 205 -6.02 -5.02 -3.47
N CYS A 206 -7.12 -4.43 -3.02
CA CYS A 206 -7.48 -3.05 -3.34
C CYS A 206 -7.58 -2.19 -2.09
N ASP A 207 -6.86 -1.08 -2.09
CA ASP A 207 -6.99 0.00 -1.12
C ASP A 207 -8.12 0.96 -1.53
N SER A 208 -8.51 1.88 -0.66
CA SER A 208 -9.62 2.84 -0.85
C SER A 208 -9.52 3.66 -2.15
N ASN A 209 -8.31 3.89 -2.67
CA ASN A 209 -8.07 4.68 -3.88
C ASN A 209 -7.93 3.85 -5.18
N ASN A 210 -8.10 2.53 -5.12
CA ASN A 210 -8.00 1.68 -6.30
C ASN A 210 -9.29 1.71 -7.14
N GLN A 211 -9.13 1.64 -8.46
CA GLN A 211 -10.22 1.36 -9.39
C GLN A 211 -10.34 -0.15 -9.59
N THR A 212 -11.57 -0.64 -9.62
CA THR A 212 -11.86 -2.09 -9.68
C THR A 212 -12.44 -2.54 -11.02
N SER A 213 -12.52 -1.65 -12.02
CA SER A 213 -13.14 -1.90 -13.32
C SER A 213 -12.54 -3.09 -14.10
N ASN A 214 -11.31 -3.45 -13.77
CA ASN A 214 -10.54 -4.52 -14.41
C ASN A 214 -10.20 -5.66 -13.43
N VAL A 215 -10.93 -5.80 -12.36
CA VAL A 215 -10.73 -6.81 -11.32
C VAL A 215 -12.00 -7.60 -11.14
N ASP A 216 -11.92 -8.92 -11.23
CA ASP A 216 -13.07 -9.81 -11.10
C ASP A 216 -13.43 -10.04 -9.63
N LEU A 217 -12.43 -10.19 -8.77
CA LEU A 217 -12.60 -10.33 -7.33
C LEU A 217 -11.73 -9.34 -6.56
N VAL A 218 -12.36 -8.46 -5.81
CA VAL A 218 -11.70 -7.45 -4.97
C VAL A 218 -11.60 -7.95 -3.55
N VAL A 219 -10.38 -7.88 -2.99
CA VAL A 219 -10.10 -8.05 -1.57
C VAL A 219 -9.72 -6.68 -1.01
N PRO A 220 -10.62 -6.04 -0.24
CA PRO A 220 -10.33 -4.72 0.31
C PRO A 220 -9.29 -4.83 1.41
N THR A 221 -8.16 -4.15 1.26
CA THR A 221 -7.06 -4.15 2.23
C THR A 221 -6.10 -3.00 1.97
N ASN A 222 -5.32 -2.66 2.99
CA ASN A 222 -4.18 -1.76 2.83
C ASN A 222 -3.06 -2.43 2.03
N ASN A 223 -3.00 -2.16 0.75
CA ASN A 223 -1.98 -2.72 -0.15
C ASN A 223 -0.64 -1.97 -0.16
N LYS A 224 -0.47 -0.97 0.70
CA LYS A 224 0.76 -0.17 0.86
C LYS A 224 1.53 -0.50 2.12
N GLY A 225 0.87 -1.17 3.09
CA GLY A 225 1.45 -1.57 4.35
C GLY A 225 2.19 -2.92 4.24
N ARG A 226 3.48 -2.96 4.65
CA ARG A 226 4.24 -4.22 4.66
C ARG A 226 3.61 -5.26 5.59
N LYS A 227 3.18 -4.84 6.79
CA LYS A 227 2.53 -5.71 7.77
C LYS A 227 1.16 -6.18 7.28
N ALA A 228 0.38 -5.26 6.70
CA ALA A 228 -0.96 -5.55 6.19
C ALA A 228 -0.97 -6.60 5.06
N LEU A 229 0.08 -6.63 4.24
CA LEU A 229 0.22 -7.63 3.17
C LEU A 229 0.79 -8.97 3.65
N SER A 230 1.27 -9.07 4.89
CA SER A 230 1.88 -10.30 5.45
C SER A 230 0.97 -11.05 6.41
N VAL A 231 -0.16 -10.49 6.76
CA VAL A 231 -1.26 -11.12 7.48
C VAL A 231 -2.18 -11.83 6.50
#